data_6497e1092c3da621e096337b9ee40822
#
_entry.id   6497e1092c3da621e096337b9ee40822
#
_cell.length_a   1.000
_cell.length_b   1.000
_cell.length_c   1.000
_cell.angle_alpha   90.00
_cell.angle_beta   90.00
_cell.angle_gamma   90.00
#
_symmetry.space_group_name_H-M   'P 1'
#
loop_
_entity.id
_entity.type
_entity.pdbx_description
1 polymer ?
#
loop_
_entity_poly.entity_id
_entity_poly.type
_entity_poly.pdbx_seq_one_letter_code
_entity_poly.pdbx_strand_id
1 'polypeptide(L)'
;MSHDTIFAAAPVPPSLALPYPLILGRAGLAGFPSPAQDYEGRLLDLNEHLVKRPAATFFIKVTGDSMEGFGIHDGDLLVVDRSIEPRPGHILVAMLEGELTVKRYAIIDTHPFLCSGNPRYAPIPLVQHECQVWGVVRSVIHEYPV
;
A
#
# COMPACT_ATOMS: atom_id res chain seq x y z
N MET A 1 -13.38 -3.35 -15.14
CA MET A 1 -12.27 -2.50 -15.61
C MET A 1 -11.84 -1.57 -14.49
N SER A 2 -10.57 -1.54 -14.24
CA SER A 2 -10.03 -0.68 -13.19
C SER A 2 -9.99 0.78 -13.66
N HIS A 3 -10.46 1.69 -12.82
CA HIS A 3 -10.39 3.13 -13.07
C HIS A 3 -9.42 3.79 -12.09
N ASP A 4 -8.31 3.12 -11.84
CA ASP A 4 -7.32 3.60 -10.89
C ASP A 4 -6.65 4.86 -11.43
N THR A 5 -6.49 5.84 -10.55
CA THR A 5 -5.78 7.07 -10.86
C THR A 5 -4.36 6.98 -10.34
N ILE A 6 -3.38 7.28 -11.18
CA ILE A 6 -1.97 7.19 -10.87
C ILE A 6 -1.40 8.59 -10.65
N PHE A 7 -0.69 8.77 -9.53
CA PHE A 7 -0.02 10.01 -9.20
C PHE A 7 1.46 9.75 -8.99
N ALA A 8 2.31 10.58 -9.58
CA ALA A 8 3.74 10.53 -9.31
C ALA A 8 4.05 11.21 -7.98
N ALA A 9 5.02 10.69 -7.24
CA ALA A 9 5.54 11.37 -6.07
C ALA A 9 6.38 12.58 -6.50
N ALA A 10 6.35 13.64 -5.68
CA ALA A 10 7.23 14.78 -5.91
C ALA A 10 8.69 14.32 -5.82
N PRO A 11 9.57 14.72 -6.77
CA PRO A 11 10.97 14.32 -6.73
C PRO A 11 11.69 14.78 -5.46
N VAL A 12 11.36 15.99 -4.99
CA VAL A 12 11.83 16.53 -3.71
C VAL A 12 10.59 16.99 -2.96
N PRO A 13 9.99 16.11 -2.13
CA PRO A 13 8.74 16.44 -1.46
C PRO A 13 8.96 17.58 -0.45
N PRO A 14 7.99 18.49 -0.33
CA PRO A 14 8.06 19.51 0.72
C PRO A 14 8.04 18.84 2.08
N SER A 15 8.82 19.37 3.01
CA SER A 15 8.82 18.90 4.38
C SER A 15 7.67 19.50 5.15
N LEU A 16 6.87 18.65 5.79
CA LEU A 16 5.83 19.04 6.72
C LEU A 16 5.92 18.12 7.92
N ALA A 17 6.79 18.49 8.85
CA ALA A 17 7.01 17.70 10.05
C ALA A 17 6.03 18.11 11.13
N LEU A 18 5.29 17.13 11.65
CA LEU A 18 4.34 17.30 12.73
C LEU A 18 4.80 16.51 13.94
N PRO A 19 4.25 16.78 15.15
CA PRO A 19 4.59 15.99 16.32
C PRO A 19 4.46 14.50 16.08
N TYR A 20 5.42 13.75 16.57
CA TYR A 20 5.39 12.28 16.43
C TYR A 20 4.14 11.73 17.12
N PRO A 21 3.49 10.71 16.53
CA PRO A 21 2.23 10.21 17.06
C PRO A 21 2.39 9.61 18.45
N LEU A 22 1.34 9.76 19.26
CA LEU A 22 1.23 9.05 20.52
C LEU A 22 1.02 7.58 20.26
N ILE A 23 1.64 6.75 21.10
CA ILE A 23 1.47 5.30 21.02
C ILE A 23 0.44 4.89 22.07
N LEU A 24 -0.69 4.35 21.61
CA LEU A 24 -1.73 3.79 22.45
C LEU A 24 -1.54 2.29 22.51
N GLY A 25 -1.51 1.73 23.73
CA GLY A 25 -1.31 0.29 23.88
C GLY A 25 -2.45 -0.53 23.32
N ARG A 26 -3.69 -0.03 23.46
CA ARG A 26 -4.88 -0.64 22.88
C ARG A 26 -5.89 0.45 22.54
N ALA A 27 -6.56 0.29 21.42
CA ALA A 27 -7.62 1.20 21.05
C ALA A 27 -8.79 1.11 22.07
N GLY A 28 -9.29 2.27 22.50
CA GLY A 28 -10.44 2.34 23.39
C GLY A 28 -10.15 2.12 24.87
N LEU A 29 -8.89 2.02 25.26
CA LEU A 29 -8.55 1.88 26.68
C LEU A 29 -8.75 3.19 27.44
N ALA A 30 -9.25 3.05 28.67
CA ALA A 30 -9.18 4.12 29.66
C ALA A 30 -7.74 4.26 30.17
N GLY A 31 -7.38 5.42 30.66
CA GLY A 31 -6.07 5.65 31.23
C GLY A 31 -4.99 5.99 30.20
N PHE A 32 -5.30 6.91 29.33
CA PHE A 32 -4.31 7.45 28.41
C PHE A 32 -3.14 8.04 29.18
N PRO A 33 -1.90 7.75 28.74
CA PRO A 33 -0.76 8.52 29.22
C PRO A 33 -0.94 9.99 28.84
N SER A 34 -0.37 10.87 29.62
CA SER A 34 -0.39 12.31 29.30
C SER A 34 0.29 12.54 27.96
N PRO A 35 -0.30 13.28 27.02
CA PRO A 35 0.39 13.63 25.78
C PRO A 35 1.77 14.26 26.00
N ALA A 36 1.92 15.02 27.09
CA ALA A 36 3.21 15.62 27.42
C ALA A 36 4.27 14.58 27.84
N GLN A 37 3.84 13.44 28.39
CA GLN A 37 4.76 12.38 28.76
C GLN A 37 5.23 11.56 27.57
N ASP A 38 4.36 11.39 26.57
CA ASP A 38 4.68 10.60 25.37
C ASP A 38 5.31 11.44 24.29
N TYR A 39 5.24 12.75 24.41
CA TYR A 39 5.82 13.66 23.45
C TYR A 39 7.32 13.81 23.72
N GLU A 40 8.13 13.12 22.95
CA GLU A 40 9.59 13.11 23.10
C GLU A 40 10.29 14.16 22.26
N GLY A 41 9.59 15.17 21.79
CA GLY A 41 10.16 16.19 20.93
C GLY A 41 10.45 15.71 19.51
N ARG A 42 10.05 14.50 19.16
CA ARG A 42 10.22 13.97 17.82
C ARG A 42 9.17 14.54 16.88
N LEU A 43 9.56 14.71 15.63
CA LEU A 43 8.66 15.19 14.57
C LEU A 43 8.48 14.10 13.53
N LEU A 44 7.29 14.01 12.97
CA LEU A 44 6.96 13.09 11.90
C LEU A 44 6.61 13.87 10.63
N ASP A 45 7.37 13.62 9.58
CA ASP A 45 7.04 14.07 8.23
C ASP A 45 6.51 12.87 7.47
N LEU A 46 5.23 12.89 7.10
CA LEU A 46 4.60 11.77 6.41
C LEU A 46 5.21 11.49 5.04
N ASN A 47 5.63 12.52 4.33
CA ASN A 47 6.31 12.30 3.05
C ASN A 47 7.60 11.53 3.23
N GLU A 48 8.42 11.94 4.19
CA GLU A 48 9.65 11.23 4.49
C GLU A 48 9.39 9.82 5.02
N HIS A 49 8.36 9.67 5.85
CA HIS A 49 8.00 8.38 6.45
C HIS A 49 7.49 7.37 5.42
N LEU A 50 6.64 7.80 4.51
CA LEU A 50 5.96 6.92 3.57
C LEU A 50 6.68 6.80 2.23
N VAL A 51 7.36 7.85 1.78
CA VAL A 51 8.04 7.89 0.49
C VAL A 51 9.53 7.79 0.73
N LYS A 52 10.08 6.58 0.64
CA LYS A 52 11.50 6.34 0.90
C LYS A 52 12.38 6.69 -0.30
N ARG A 53 11.86 6.49 -1.51
CA ARG A 53 12.57 6.77 -2.76
C ARG A 53 11.65 7.55 -3.69
N PRO A 54 11.65 8.89 -3.59
CA PRO A 54 10.72 9.72 -4.36
C PRO A 54 10.76 9.46 -5.87
N ALA A 55 11.96 9.25 -6.43
CA ALA A 55 12.10 9.00 -7.88
C ALA A 55 11.51 7.67 -8.32
N ALA A 56 11.35 6.71 -7.41
CA ALA A 56 10.80 5.39 -7.70
C ALA A 56 9.38 5.21 -7.16
N THR A 57 8.80 6.23 -6.55
CA THR A 57 7.50 6.14 -5.88
C THR A 57 6.42 6.77 -6.74
N PHE A 58 5.29 6.09 -6.81
CA PHE A 58 4.06 6.64 -7.36
C PHE A 58 2.87 6.23 -6.51
N PHE A 59 1.73 6.88 -6.74
CA PHE A 59 0.52 6.63 -5.98
C PHE A 59 -0.57 6.14 -6.92
N ILE A 60 -1.36 5.18 -6.45
CA ILE A 60 -2.52 4.68 -7.18
C ILE A 60 -3.73 4.74 -6.26
N LYS A 61 -4.81 5.32 -6.75
CA LYS A 61 -6.11 5.22 -6.11
C LYS A 61 -6.83 4.02 -6.69
N VAL A 62 -7.25 3.09 -5.82
CA VAL A 62 -7.83 1.82 -6.25
C VAL A 62 -9.35 1.85 -6.20
N THR A 63 -9.95 0.99 -7.01
CA THR A 63 -11.39 0.76 -7.03
C THR A 63 -11.68 -0.72 -6.88
N GLY A 64 -12.83 -1.04 -6.33
CA GLY A 64 -13.29 -2.41 -6.21
C GLY A 64 -12.94 -3.08 -4.88
N ASP A 65 -13.32 -4.34 -4.76
CA ASP A 65 -13.30 -5.09 -3.51
C ASP A 65 -12.34 -6.29 -3.51
N SER A 66 -11.54 -6.45 -4.56
CA SER A 66 -10.73 -7.65 -4.74
C SER A 66 -9.63 -7.82 -3.69
N MET A 67 -9.26 -6.74 -3.00
CA MET A 67 -8.14 -6.76 -2.04
C MET A 67 -8.57 -6.49 -0.60
N GLU A 68 -9.85 -6.56 -0.29
CA GLU A 68 -10.38 -6.27 1.06
C GLU A 68 -9.75 -7.15 2.13
N GLY A 69 -9.54 -8.43 1.84
CA GLY A 69 -8.93 -9.36 2.79
C GLY A 69 -7.48 -9.02 3.12
N PHE A 70 -6.83 -8.17 2.34
CA PHE A 70 -5.47 -7.69 2.59
C PHE A 70 -5.46 -6.24 3.08
N GLY A 71 -6.61 -5.72 3.48
CA GLY A 71 -6.70 -4.38 4.05
C GLY A 71 -6.70 -3.24 3.06
N ILE A 72 -7.01 -3.51 1.79
CA ILE A 72 -7.12 -2.48 0.76
C ILE A 72 -8.58 -2.40 0.32
N HIS A 73 -9.16 -1.20 0.46
CA HIS A 73 -10.56 -0.97 0.20
C HIS A 73 -10.76 -0.01 -0.97
N ASP A 74 -11.96 -0.04 -1.53
CA ASP A 74 -12.36 0.88 -2.59
C ASP A 74 -12.05 2.32 -2.20
N GLY A 75 -11.40 3.06 -3.08
CA GLY A 75 -11.03 4.45 -2.85
C GLY A 75 -9.72 4.67 -2.11
N ASP A 76 -9.06 3.62 -1.65
CA ASP A 76 -7.78 3.75 -0.96
C ASP A 76 -6.68 4.23 -1.88
N LEU A 77 -5.71 4.94 -1.29
CA LEU A 77 -4.52 5.39 -1.98
C LEU A 77 -3.35 4.49 -1.61
N LEU A 78 -2.70 3.93 -2.61
CA LEU A 78 -1.53 3.08 -2.42
C LEU A 78 -0.25 3.86 -2.65
N VAL A 79 0.72 3.67 -1.78
CA VAL A 79 2.10 4.15 -1.98
C VAL A 79 2.91 3.00 -2.56
N VAL A 80 3.39 3.17 -3.79
CA VAL A 80 4.02 2.11 -4.57
C VAL A 80 5.46 2.47 -4.88
N ASP A 81 6.37 1.56 -4.60
CA ASP A 81 7.80 1.72 -4.84
C ASP A 81 8.25 0.76 -5.94
N ARG A 82 8.76 1.32 -7.04
CA ARG A 82 9.22 0.56 -8.20
C ARG A 82 10.60 -0.06 -8.00
N SER A 83 11.35 0.39 -7.01
CA SER A 83 12.70 -0.08 -6.77
C SER A 83 12.77 -1.34 -5.92
N ILE A 84 11.67 -1.75 -5.31
CA ILE A 84 11.62 -2.95 -4.49
C ILE A 84 11.47 -4.17 -5.40
N GLU A 85 12.34 -5.16 -5.19
CA GLU A 85 12.22 -6.44 -5.90
C GLU A 85 11.02 -7.22 -5.36
N PRO A 86 10.09 -7.65 -6.24
CA PRO A 86 8.95 -8.44 -5.81
C PRO A 86 9.35 -9.76 -5.15
N ARG A 87 8.71 -10.07 -4.04
CA ARG A 87 8.88 -11.31 -3.30
C ARG A 87 7.53 -11.87 -2.87
N PRO A 88 7.44 -13.17 -2.64
CA PRO A 88 6.20 -13.77 -2.12
C PRO A 88 5.73 -13.06 -0.86
N GLY A 89 4.44 -12.74 -0.81
CA GLY A 89 3.83 -11.97 0.28
C GLY A 89 3.70 -10.48 -0.02
N HIS A 90 4.46 -9.97 -0.98
CA HIS A 90 4.31 -8.58 -1.38
C HIS A 90 3.00 -8.35 -2.14
N ILE A 91 2.42 -7.17 -1.93
CA ILE A 91 1.31 -6.71 -2.76
C ILE A 91 1.92 -5.94 -3.92
N LEU A 92 1.55 -6.33 -5.13
CA LEU A 92 2.11 -5.79 -6.35
C LEU A 92 1.08 -4.98 -7.13
N VAL A 93 1.57 -3.94 -7.78
CA VAL A 93 0.86 -3.30 -8.88
C VAL A 93 1.45 -3.86 -10.16
N ALA A 94 0.62 -4.45 -10.98
CA ALA A 94 1.08 -5.14 -12.19
C ALA A 94 0.13 -4.92 -13.36
N MET A 95 0.71 -4.90 -14.55
CA MET A 95 -0.05 -4.97 -15.79
C MET A 95 -0.22 -6.44 -16.14
N LEU A 96 -1.44 -6.92 -16.06
CA LEU A 96 -1.80 -8.31 -16.30
C LEU A 96 -2.74 -8.37 -17.51
N GLU A 97 -2.30 -9.03 -18.58
CA GLU A 97 -3.07 -9.10 -19.82
C GLU A 97 -3.56 -7.72 -20.31
N GLY A 98 -2.68 -6.73 -20.24
CA GLY A 98 -2.99 -5.37 -20.67
C GLY A 98 -3.84 -4.56 -19.69
N GLU A 99 -4.15 -5.08 -18.52
CA GLU A 99 -4.97 -4.41 -17.52
C GLU A 99 -4.20 -4.20 -16.23
N LEU A 100 -4.24 -2.97 -15.70
CA LEU A 100 -3.57 -2.65 -14.44
C LEU A 100 -4.34 -3.26 -13.26
N THR A 101 -3.64 -3.98 -12.41
CA THR A 101 -4.25 -4.68 -11.28
C THR A 101 -3.36 -4.61 -10.04
N VAL A 102 -4.00 -4.79 -8.87
CA VAL A 102 -3.34 -4.88 -7.57
C VAL A 102 -3.64 -6.27 -7.02
N LYS A 103 -2.60 -7.04 -6.76
CA LYS A 103 -2.73 -8.42 -6.28
C LYS A 103 -1.56 -8.75 -5.36
N ARG A 104 -1.73 -9.78 -4.54
CA ARG A 104 -0.66 -10.31 -3.70
C ARG A 104 0.09 -11.40 -4.43
N TYR A 105 1.42 -11.28 -4.46
CA TYR A 105 2.28 -12.30 -5.02
C TYR A 105 2.39 -13.48 -4.03
N ALA A 106 2.18 -14.68 -4.52
CA ALA A 106 2.26 -15.89 -3.71
C ALA A 106 2.88 -17.03 -4.51
N ILE A 107 3.54 -17.95 -3.80
CA ILE A 107 4.00 -19.21 -4.35
C ILE A 107 3.07 -20.29 -3.80
N ILE A 108 2.40 -21.01 -4.70
CA ILE A 108 1.48 -22.10 -4.36
C ILE A 108 1.96 -23.34 -5.11
N ASP A 109 2.28 -24.41 -4.37
CA ASP A 109 2.82 -25.65 -4.95
C ASP A 109 4.00 -25.38 -5.90
N THR A 110 4.94 -24.57 -5.46
CA THR A 110 6.16 -24.17 -6.18
C THR A 110 5.94 -23.30 -7.42
N HIS A 111 4.69 -22.85 -7.66
CA HIS A 111 4.36 -22.01 -8.81
C HIS A 111 3.97 -20.59 -8.38
N PRO A 112 4.32 -19.58 -9.17
CA PRO A 112 3.95 -18.21 -8.86
C PRO A 112 2.49 -17.89 -9.23
N PHE A 113 1.81 -17.21 -8.31
CA PHE A 113 0.42 -16.79 -8.47
C PHE A 113 0.26 -15.33 -8.06
N LEU A 114 -0.74 -14.70 -8.63
CA LEU A 114 -1.28 -13.44 -8.12
C LEU A 114 -2.64 -13.72 -7.47
N CYS A 115 -2.77 -13.34 -6.21
CA CYS A 115 -3.93 -13.64 -5.39
C CYS A 115 -4.70 -12.38 -5.01
N SER A 116 -6.02 -12.47 -5.05
CA SER A 116 -6.90 -11.46 -4.49
C SER A 116 -7.14 -11.69 -3.01
N GLY A 117 -7.53 -10.66 -2.30
CA GLY A 117 -7.95 -10.73 -0.89
C GLY A 117 -9.44 -10.92 -0.74
N ASN A 118 -10.07 -11.63 -1.66
CA ASN A 118 -11.50 -11.85 -1.70
C ASN A 118 -11.73 -13.24 -2.32
N PRO A 119 -12.41 -14.17 -1.62
CA PRO A 119 -12.58 -15.53 -2.11
C PRO A 119 -13.41 -15.63 -3.40
N ARG A 120 -14.10 -14.57 -3.79
CA ARG A 120 -14.82 -14.52 -5.07
C ARG A 120 -13.89 -14.56 -6.28
N TYR A 121 -12.60 -14.28 -6.09
CA TYR A 121 -11.62 -14.23 -7.18
C TYR A 121 -10.61 -15.35 -6.98
N ALA A 122 -10.48 -16.20 -7.99
CA ALA A 122 -9.52 -17.29 -7.97
C ALA A 122 -8.08 -16.78 -8.14
N PRO A 123 -7.09 -17.48 -7.55
CA PRO A 123 -5.69 -17.20 -7.83
C PRO A 123 -5.35 -17.29 -9.31
N ILE A 124 -4.50 -16.40 -9.78
CA ILE A 124 -4.13 -16.33 -11.20
C ILE A 124 -2.69 -16.85 -11.37
N PRO A 125 -2.49 -17.96 -12.08
CA PRO A 125 -1.15 -18.49 -12.30
C PRO A 125 -0.39 -17.57 -13.27
N LEU A 126 0.82 -17.17 -12.90
CA LEU A 126 1.61 -16.23 -13.72
C LEU A 126 2.17 -16.88 -14.98
N VAL A 127 2.44 -18.17 -14.95
CA VAL A 127 3.04 -18.88 -16.10
C VAL A 127 2.19 -18.88 -17.35
N GLN A 128 0.88 -18.63 -17.22
CA GLN A 128 -0.06 -18.63 -18.34
C GLN A 128 -0.49 -17.25 -18.78
N HIS A 129 0.06 -16.20 -18.17
CA HIS A 129 -0.39 -14.83 -18.39
C HIS A 129 0.78 -13.90 -18.65
N GLU A 130 0.55 -12.93 -19.52
CA GLU A 130 1.49 -11.83 -19.71
C GLU A 130 1.37 -10.88 -18.53
N CYS A 131 2.45 -10.71 -17.78
CA CYS A 131 2.47 -9.91 -16.57
C CYS A 131 3.73 -9.05 -16.51
N GLN A 132 3.53 -7.77 -16.27
CA GLN A 132 4.62 -6.82 -16.02
C GLN A 132 4.41 -6.16 -14.67
N VAL A 133 5.33 -6.35 -13.75
CA VAL A 133 5.25 -5.74 -12.43
C VAL A 133 5.67 -4.27 -12.53
N TRP A 134 4.82 -3.39 -12.00
CA TRP A 134 5.09 -1.96 -11.95
C TRP A 134 5.74 -1.54 -10.64
N GLY A 135 5.42 -2.19 -9.54
CA GLY A 135 6.00 -1.88 -8.26
C GLY A 135 5.37 -2.65 -7.11
N VAL A 136 5.93 -2.45 -5.93
CA VAL A 136 5.51 -3.08 -4.69
C VAL A 136 4.79 -2.05 -3.82
N VAL A 137 3.63 -2.40 -3.33
CA VAL A 137 2.85 -1.54 -2.43
C VAL A 137 3.52 -1.54 -1.06
N ARG A 138 3.91 -0.36 -0.60
CA ARG A 138 4.52 -0.18 0.72
C ARG A 138 3.52 0.20 1.79
N SER A 139 2.51 0.98 1.41
CA SER A 139 1.56 1.56 2.37
C SER A 139 0.22 1.76 1.70
N VAL A 140 -0.81 1.78 2.53
CA VAL A 140 -2.19 2.09 2.13
C VAL A 140 -2.66 3.26 2.96
N ILE A 141 -3.28 4.24 2.29
CA ILE A 141 -3.90 5.37 2.96
C ILE A 141 -5.40 5.25 2.76
N HIS A 142 -6.10 5.01 3.84
CA HIS A 142 -7.56 4.91 3.86
C HIS A 142 -8.14 6.12 4.55
N GLU A 143 -9.00 6.85 3.85
CA GLU A 143 -9.66 8.03 4.40
C GLU A 143 -11.12 7.74 4.68
N TYR A 144 -11.59 8.25 5.80
CA TYR A 144 -13.00 8.15 6.17
C TYR A 144 -13.76 9.36 5.64
N PRO A 145 -15.04 9.20 5.30
CA PRO A 145 -15.86 10.37 4.96
C PRO A 145 -16.06 11.26 6.19
N VAL A 146 -15.86 12.53 6.00
CA VAL A 146 -16.02 13.53 7.07
C VAL A 146 -16.85 14.71 6.59
#